data_2d274fe6135d171e801d4f0038226730
#
_entry.id   2d274fe6135d171e801d4f0038226730
#
_cell.length_a   1.000
_cell.length_b   1.000
_cell.length_c   1.000
_cell.angle_alpha   90.00
_cell.angle_beta   90.00
_cell.angle_gamma   90.00
#
_symmetry.space_group_name_H-M   'P 1'
#
loop_
_entity.id
_entity.type
_entity.pdbx_description
1 polymer ?
#
loop_
_entity_poly.entity_id
_entity_poly.type
_entity_poly.pdbx_seq_one_letter_code
_entity_poly.pdbx_strand_id
1 'polypeptide(L)' 'MHAWLCENPTGVDAITWKELPTPQPGAGEVLIAIKAASLNFPDLLMAQGRYQHRPALPFVPGLEGAGRVV' A
#
# COMPACT_ATOMS: atom_id res chain seq x y z
N MET A 1 9.57 -3.70 8.43
CA MET A 1 9.06 -2.36 8.15
C MET A 1 7.65 -2.18 8.69
N HIS A 2 7.19 -0.96 8.81
CA HIS A 2 5.82 -0.67 9.19
C HIS A 2 5.05 -0.11 8.00
N ALA A 3 3.77 -0.46 7.90
CA ALA A 3 2.90 0.05 6.85
C ALA A 3 1.45 0.06 7.31
N TRP A 4 0.65 0.87 6.65
CA TRP A 4 -0.80 0.83 6.77
C TRP A 4 -1.32 -0.33 5.93
N LEU A 5 -1.98 -1.28 6.57
CA LEU A 5 -2.43 -2.51 5.91
C LEU A 5 -3.95 -2.56 5.85
N CYS A 6 -4.48 -2.84 4.67
CA CYS A 6 -5.91 -3.10 4.47
C CYS A 6 -6.14 -4.60 4.40
N GLU A 7 -6.79 -5.14 5.42
CA GLU A 7 -7.16 -6.54 5.48
C GLU A 7 -8.63 -6.75 5.10
N ASN A 8 -9.45 -5.72 5.32
CA ASN A 8 -10.88 -5.73 4.98
C ASN A 8 -11.24 -4.42 4.31
N PRO A 9 -11.71 -4.43 3.05
CA PRO A 9 -12.01 -3.20 2.32
C PRO A 9 -13.39 -2.64 2.69
N THR A 10 -13.58 -2.28 3.95
CA THR A 10 -14.84 -1.78 4.49
C THR A 10 -14.80 -0.29 4.82
N GLY A 11 -13.68 0.37 4.57
CA GLY A 11 -13.48 1.79 4.82
C GLY A 11 -12.12 2.08 5.43
N VAL A 12 -11.78 3.36 5.52
CA VAL A 12 -10.46 3.77 6.03
C VAL A 12 -10.24 3.39 7.49
N ASP A 13 -11.32 3.25 8.26
CA ASP A 13 -11.22 2.85 9.67
C ASP A 13 -10.73 1.41 9.85
N ALA A 14 -10.80 0.60 8.79
CA ALA A 14 -10.35 -0.78 8.81
C ALA A 14 -8.86 -0.94 8.46
N ILE A 15 -8.19 0.16 8.09
CA ILE A 15 -6.75 0.15 7.79
C ILE A 15 -6.00 0.25 9.10
N THR A 16 -5.01 -0.63 9.29
CA THR A 16 -4.24 -0.70 10.53
C THR A 16 -2.76 -0.52 10.28
N TRP A 17 -2.06 0.10 11.23
CA TRP A 17 -0.61 0.26 11.20
C TRP A 17 0.02 -1.02 11.74
N LYS A 18 0.78 -1.71 10.91
CA LYS A 18 1.37 -3.00 11.28
C LYS A 18 2.83 -3.10 10.87
N GLU A 19 3.57 -3.90 11.62
CA GLU A 19 4.91 -4.32 11.22
C GLU A 19 4.78 -5.47 10.22
N LEU A 20 5.46 -5.33 9.09
CA LEU A 20 5.46 -6.31 8.01
C LEU A 20 6.89 -6.67 7.63
N PRO A 21 7.12 -7.86 7.06
CA PRO A 21 8.43 -8.18 6.51
C PRO A 21 8.83 -7.18 5.43
N THR A 22 10.10 -6.84 5.37
CA THR A 22 10.61 -6.00 4.28
C THR A 22 10.48 -6.77 2.97
N PRO A 23 9.84 -6.20 1.94
CA PRO A 23 9.68 -6.89 0.67
C PRO A 23 11.01 -7.12 -0.02
N GLN A 24 11.08 -8.16 -0.83
CA GLN A 24 12.25 -8.47 -1.64
C GLN A 24 11.92 -8.21 -3.11
N PRO A 25 12.80 -7.50 -3.86
CA PRO A 25 12.53 -7.27 -5.27
C PRO A 25 12.66 -8.56 -6.08
N GLY A 26 11.71 -8.79 -6.97
CA GLY A 26 11.80 -9.87 -7.95
C GLY A 26 12.53 -9.42 -9.21
N ALA A 27 12.53 -10.29 -10.23
CA ALA A 27 13.14 -9.96 -11.51
C ALA A 27 12.45 -8.76 -12.13
N GLY A 28 13.22 -7.77 -12.57
CA GLY A 28 12.68 -6.54 -13.16
C GLY A 28 12.12 -5.54 -12.16
N GLU A 29 12.29 -5.78 -10.87
CA GLU A 29 11.81 -4.92 -9.79
C GLU A 29 12.96 -4.29 -9.03
N VAL A 30 12.68 -3.21 -8.34
CA VAL A 30 13.65 -2.57 -7.42
C VAL A 30 12.99 -2.37 -6.07
N LEU A 31 13.81 -2.35 -5.02
CA LEU A 31 13.37 -2.01 -3.68
C LEU A 31 13.68 -0.53 -3.43
N ILE A 32 12.68 0.22 -2.98
CA ILE A 32 12.81 1.64 -2.73
C ILE A 32 12.60 1.93 -1.24
N ALA A 33 13.55 2.63 -0.64
CA ALA A 33 13.37 3.20 0.69
C ALA A 33 12.56 4.49 0.55
N ILE A 34 11.28 4.43 0.88
CA ILE A 34 10.34 5.53 0.67
C ILE A 34 10.68 6.72 1.56
N LYS A 35 10.70 7.91 0.97
CA LYS A 35 10.91 9.17 1.68
C LYS A 35 9.64 10.04 1.66
N ALA A 36 8.81 9.90 0.64
CA ALA A 36 7.56 10.64 0.53
C ALA A 36 6.55 9.80 -0.25
N ALA A 37 5.30 9.91 0.14
CA ALA A 37 4.19 9.25 -0.56
C ALA A 37 2.96 10.12 -0.43
N SER A 38 2.11 10.12 -1.45
CA SER A 38 0.89 10.90 -1.44
C SER A 38 -0.32 10.00 -1.30
N LEU A 39 -1.42 10.59 -0.87
CA LEU A 39 -2.73 9.96 -0.83
C LEU A 39 -3.56 10.46 -2.00
N ASN A 40 -4.29 9.57 -2.63
CA ASN A 40 -5.10 9.87 -3.80
C ASN A 40 -6.52 9.33 -3.60
N PHE A 41 -7.46 9.88 -4.35
CA PHE A 41 -8.85 9.44 -4.26
C PHE A 41 -9.04 7.94 -4.51
N PRO A 42 -8.36 7.30 -5.49
CA PRO A 42 -8.43 5.85 -5.63
C PRO A 42 -8.03 5.05 -4.40
N ASP A 43 -7.13 5.57 -3.56
CA ASP A 43 -6.74 4.90 -2.31
C ASP A 43 -7.93 4.75 -1.38
N LEU A 44 -8.74 5.82 -1.27
CA LEU A 44 -9.97 5.81 -0.47
C LEU A 44 -10.96 4.78 -1.03
N LEU A 45 -11.15 4.77 -2.34
CA LEU A 45 -12.08 3.84 -2.99
C LEU A 45 -11.63 2.39 -2.82
N MET A 46 -10.34 2.11 -2.92
CA MET A 46 -9.79 0.76 -2.71
C MET A 46 -10.00 0.30 -1.27
N ALA A 47 -9.80 1.19 -0.29
CA ALA A 47 -10.03 0.88 1.11
C ALA A 47 -11.51 0.57 1.39
N GLN A 48 -12.42 1.16 0.61
CA GLN A 48 -13.86 0.91 0.71
C GLN A 48 -14.34 -0.26 -0.15
N GLY A 49 -13.45 -0.86 -0.95
CA GLY A 49 -13.82 -1.91 -1.89
C GLY A 49 -14.63 -1.43 -3.08
N ARG A 50 -14.54 -0.13 -3.41
CA ARG A 50 -15.36 0.52 -4.45
C ARG A 50 -14.63 0.84 -5.74
N TYR A 51 -13.31 0.66 -5.76
CA TYR A 51 -12.52 0.97 -6.94
C TYR A 51 -12.62 -0.16 -7.95
N GLN A 52 -12.41 0.15 -9.25
CA GLN A 52 -12.43 -0.85 -10.33
C GLN A 52 -11.37 -1.92 -10.12
N HIS A 53 -10.17 -1.51 -9.71
CA HIS A 53 -9.10 -2.44 -9.38
C HIS A 53 -9.23 -2.81 -7.91
N ARG A 54 -9.36 -4.10 -7.65
CA ARG A 54 -9.46 -4.64 -6.30
C ARG A 54 -8.25 -5.52 -6.03
N PRO A 55 -7.21 -4.98 -5.37
CA PRO A 55 -6.04 -5.77 -5.05
C PRO A 55 -6.40 -6.98 -4.18
N ALA A 56 -5.59 -8.04 -4.28
CA ALA A 56 -5.72 -9.18 -3.39
C ALA A 56 -5.47 -8.73 -1.94
N LEU A 57 -6.29 -9.22 -1.02
CA LEU A 57 -6.15 -8.91 0.40
C LEU A 57 -5.12 -9.82 1.07
N PRO A 58 -4.36 -9.35 2.04
CA PRO A 58 -4.27 -7.95 2.47
C PRO A 58 -3.41 -7.14 1.49
N PHE A 59 -3.63 -5.83 1.44
CA PHE A 59 -2.80 -4.95 0.60
C PHE A 59 -2.43 -3.67 1.34
N VAL A 60 -1.34 -3.03 0.89
CA VAL A 60 -0.89 -1.74 1.39
C VAL A 60 -1.40 -0.68 0.41
N PRO A 61 -2.27 0.25 0.84
CA PRO A 61 -2.79 1.30 -0.04
C PRO A 61 -1.69 2.25 -0.50
N GLY A 62 -1.89 2.85 -1.65
CA GLY A 62 -1.00 3.84 -2.21
C GLY A 62 -0.71 3.55 -3.68
N LEU A 63 -0.61 4.59 -4.48
CA LEU A 63 -0.37 4.49 -5.92
C LEU A 63 0.95 5.10 -6.35
N GLU A 64 1.58 5.90 -5.48
CA GLU A 64 2.82 6.58 -5.83
C GLU A 64 3.67 6.86 -4.61
N GLY A 65 4.96 6.99 -4.85
CA GLY A 65 5.91 7.31 -3.80
C GLY A 65 7.24 7.72 -4.41
N ALA A 66 8.09 8.31 -3.61
CA ALA A 66 9.43 8.70 -4.00
C ALA A 66 10.41 8.31 -2.92
N GLY A 67 11.61 7.91 -3.30
CA GLY A 67 12.63 7.49 -2.37
C GLY A 67 13.92 7.10 -3.06
N ARG A 68 14.73 6.31 -2.38
CA ARG A 68 16.02 5.83 -2.89
C ARG A 68 15.94 4.34 -3.17
N VAL A 69 16.48 3.94 -4.31
CA VAL A 69 16.68 2.52 -4.61
C VAL A 69 17.75 1.96 -3.68
N VAL A 70 17.47 0.86 -3.06
CA VAL A 70 18.40 0.20 -2.14
C VAL A 70 18.78 -1.19 -2.61
#